data_b1207f16fc5a1e47852dddc656043145
#
_entry.id   b1207f16fc5a1e47852dddc656043145
#
_cell.length_a   1.000
_cell.length_b   1.000
_cell.length_c   1.000
_cell.angle_alpha   90.00
_cell.angle_beta   90.00
_cell.angle_gamma   90.00
#
_symmetry.space_group_name_H-M   'P 1'
#
loop_
_entity.id
_entity.type
_entity.pdbx_description
1 polymer ?
#
loop_
_entity_poly.entity_id
_entity_poly.type
_entity_poly.pdbx_seq_one_letter_code
_entity_poly.pdbx_strand_id
1 'polypeptide(L)'
;MLKNDLWINQKASEGMINPFQSNLVRHLEPNNQQKPVLSYGCSSYGYDLRLSSKEFLIFRHIPGTVMNPKKFNPDNLEKTVLHHDDDGDFFILPAHSYGLGVALEKMKVPKNITVICIGKSTYARLGIIVNTTPAEAGWEGHLTLEFSNSSGADCRIYANEGICQLLFFEGDPCTTTYKDRRGKYQNQPEKVTLAKI
;
A
#
# COMPACT_ATOMS: atom_id res chain seq x y z
N MET A 1 21.13 -3.67 -6.44
CA MET A 1 20.62 -4.46 -7.60
C MET A 1 19.14 -4.76 -7.37
N LEU A 2 18.27 -4.61 -8.41
CA LEU A 2 16.87 -5.00 -8.33
C LEU A 2 16.73 -6.52 -8.13
N LYS A 3 15.80 -6.95 -7.28
CA LYS A 3 15.63 -8.35 -6.88
C LYS A 3 14.48 -9.02 -7.64
N ASN A 4 14.71 -10.27 -8.02
CA ASN A 4 13.77 -11.12 -8.75
C ASN A 4 12.88 -11.94 -7.79
N ASP A 5 11.95 -12.69 -8.38
CA ASP A 5 10.99 -13.56 -7.70
C ASP A 5 11.63 -14.61 -6.79
N LEU A 6 12.72 -15.26 -7.23
CA LEU A 6 13.43 -16.26 -6.41
C LEU A 6 13.93 -15.65 -5.10
N TRP A 7 14.56 -14.47 -5.18
CA TRP A 7 15.03 -13.76 -4.01
C TRP A 7 13.87 -13.30 -3.11
N ILE A 8 12.78 -12.78 -3.71
CA ILE A 8 11.59 -12.32 -2.97
C ILE A 8 10.97 -13.49 -2.22
N ASN A 9 10.77 -14.65 -2.86
CA ASN A 9 10.26 -15.87 -2.22
C ASN A 9 11.13 -16.31 -1.06
N GLN A 10 12.46 -16.35 -1.26
CA GLN A 10 13.40 -16.70 -0.19
C GLN A 10 13.27 -15.74 1.01
N LYS A 11 13.28 -14.43 0.79
CA LYS A 11 13.19 -13.44 1.87
C LYS A 11 11.82 -13.42 2.55
N ALA A 12 10.77 -13.70 1.82
CA ALA A 12 9.42 -13.86 2.39
C ALA A 12 9.36 -15.07 3.33
N SER A 13 10.02 -16.19 3.00
CA SER A 13 10.12 -17.34 3.93
C SER A 13 10.86 -17.00 5.23
N GLU A 14 11.74 -15.99 5.21
CA GLU A 14 12.42 -15.42 6.37
C GLU A 14 11.58 -14.36 7.11
N GLY A 15 10.34 -14.11 6.65
CA GLY A 15 9.39 -13.20 7.28
C GLY A 15 9.42 -11.76 6.79
N MET A 16 10.02 -11.49 5.59
CA MET A 16 10.06 -10.14 5.01
C MET A 16 8.68 -9.59 4.67
N ILE A 17 7.75 -10.45 4.23
CA ILE A 17 6.36 -10.10 3.84
C ILE A 17 5.41 -11.08 4.52
N ASN A 18 4.37 -10.59 5.19
CA ASN A 18 3.36 -11.43 5.85
C ASN A 18 1.95 -10.77 5.85
N PRO A 19 0.90 -11.46 5.37
CA PRO A 19 0.92 -12.75 4.69
C PRO A 19 1.59 -12.66 3.32
N PHE A 20 2.20 -13.73 2.86
CA PHE A 20 2.90 -13.79 1.58
C PHE A 20 2.17 -14.67 0.57
N GLN A 21 2.09 -14.21 -0.68
CA GLN A 21 1.57 -14.95 -1.82
C GLN A 21 2.71 -15.20 -2.81
N SER A 22 3.13 -16.46 -2.96
CA SER A 22 4.32 -16.83 -3.75
C SER A 22 4.16 -16.67 -5.26
N ASN A 23 2.93 -16.64 -5.75
CA ASN A 23 2.59 -16.48 -7.16
C ASN A 23 1.71 -15.25 -7.36
N LEU A 24 1.67 -14.75 -8.59
CA LEU A 24 0.76 -13.66 -8.98
C LEU A 24 -0.66 -14.22 -9.16
N VAL A 25 -1.54 -13.93 -8.20
CA VAL A 25 -2.96 -14.29 -8.25
C VAL A 25 -3.70 -13.32 -9.15
N ARG A 26 -4.49 -13.83 -10.09
CA ARG A 26 -5.33 -13.07 -11.04
C ARG A 26 -6.80 -13.47 -10.98
N HIS A 27 -7.08 -14.61 -10.41
CA HIS A 27 -8.43 -15.17 -10.26
C HIS A 27 -8.55 -15.85 -8.90
N LEU A 28 -9.71 -15.75 -8.31
CA LEU A 28 -10.13 -16.58 -7.20
C LEU A 28 -11.12 -17.62 -7.72
N GLU A 29 -11.25 -18.76 -7.06
CA GLU A 29 -12.16 -19.83 -7.43
C GLU A 29 -13.21 -20.12 -6.33
N PRO A 30 -14.03 -19.13 -5.93
CA PRO A 30 -15.10 -19.38 -5.00
C PRO A 30 -16.14 -20.31 -5.66
N ASN A 31 -16.47 -21.43 -5.00
CA ASN A 31 -17.47 -22.39 -5.49
C ASN A 31 -17.21 -22.93 -6.91
N ASN A 32 -15.95 -23.15 -7.30
CA ASN A 32 -15.52 -23.58 -8.64
C ASN A 32 -15.90 -22.61 -9.78
N GLN A 33 -16.12 -21.36 -9.46
CA GLN A 33 -16.31 -20.29 -10.45
C GLN A 33 -15.09 -19.36 -10.43
N GLN A 34 -14.47 -19.13 -11.59
CA GLN A 34 -13.37 -18.17 -11.71
C GLN A 34 -13.90 -16.75 -11.60
N LYS A 35 -13.44 -16.04 -10.57
CA LYS A 35 -13.70 -14.62 -10.38
C LYS A 35 -12.40 -13.84 -10.59
N PRO A 36 -12.32 -12.92 -11.58
CA PRO A 36 -11.13 -12.10 -11.78
C PRO A 36 -10.93 -11.16 -10.61
N VAL A 37 -9.67 -10.91 -10.24
CA VAL A 37 -9.27 -9.94 -9.22
C VAL A 37 -8.15 -9.06 -9.74
N LEU A 38 -8.00 -7.88 -9.18
CA LEU A 38 -6.81 -7.07 -9.39
C LEU A 38 -5.61 -7.82 -8.83
N SER A 39 -4.69 -8.21 -9.71
CA SER A 39 -3.64 -9.16 -9.39
C SER A 39 -2.79 -8.73 -8.20
N TYR A 40 -2.43 -9.69 -7.34
CA TYR A 40 -1.56 -9.50 -6.18
C TYR A 40 -0.61 -10.68 -5.98
N GLY A 41 0.44 -10.47 -5.20
CA GLY A 41 1.44 -11.49 -4.92
C GLY A 41 2.74 -11.27 -5.67
N CYS A 42 3.60 -12.30 -5.69
CA CYS A 42 4.92 -12.24 -6.29
C CYS A 42 4.86 -12.20 -7.81
N SER A 43 5.54 -11.21 -8.40
CA SER A 43 5.78 -11.08 -9.84
C SER A 43 7.28 -11.26 -10.13
N SER A 44 7.70 -11.16 -11.40
CA SER A 44 9.09 -11.43 -11.83
C SER A 44 10.15 -10.60 -11.09
N TYR A 45 9.86 -9.31 -10.80
CA TYR A 45 10.78 -8.37 -10.14
C TYR A 45 10.07 -7.49 -9.10
N GLY A 46 9.02 -8.00 -8.47
CA GLY A 46 8.30 -7.22 -7.48
C GLY A 46 7.26 -8.03 -6.73
N TYR A 47 6.55 -7.35 -5.85
CA TYR A 47 5.43 -7.90 -5.10
C TYR A 47 4.26 -6.94 -5.14
N ASP A 48 3.12 -7.39 -5.63
CA ASP A 48 1.90 -6.59 -5.67
C ASP A 48 1.20 -6.69 -4.31
N LEU A 49 1.20 -5.57 -3.56
CA LEU A 49 0.51 -5.44 -2.27
C LEU A 49 -1.00 -5.35 -2.45
N ARG A 50 -1.72 -5.84 -1.43
CA ARG A 50 -3.17 -5.68 -1.31
C ARG A 50 -3.52 -4.50 -0.40
N LEU A 51 -4.66 -3.87 -0.69
CA LEU A 51 -5.27 -2.92 0.23
C LEU A 51 -6.01 -3.67 1.34
N SER A 52 -5.80 -3.29 2.61
CA SER A 52 -6.59 -3.81 3.72
C SER A 52 -8.03 -3.26 3.68
N SER A 53 -9.00 -4.10 4.05
CA SER A 53 -10.41 -3.71 4.20
C SER A 53 -10.72 -2.96 5.51
N LYS A 54 -9.74 -2.81 6.40
CA LYS A 54 -9.99 -2.28 7.76
C LYS A 54 -10.22 -0.79 7.80
N GLU A 55 -9.50 -0.02 6.98
CA GLU A 55 -9.58 1.44 7.04
C GLU A 55 -9.17 2.10 5.72
N PHE A 56 -9.99 3.06 5.31
CA PHE A 56 -9.69 4.01 4.24
C PHE A 56 -10.21 5.38 4.64
N LEU A 57 -9.35 6.39 4.58
CA LEU A 57 -9.66 7.76 4.96
C LEU A 57 -9.59 8.66 3.72
N ILE A 58 -10.49 9.59 3.58
CA ILE A 58 -10.43 10.61 2.52
C ILE A 58 -10.29 12.00 3.11
N PHE A 59 -9.60 12.89 2.38
CA PHE A 59 -9.45 14.29 2.77
C PHE A 59 -10.75 15.04 2.49
N ARG A 60 -11.27 15.69 3.51
CA ARG A 60 -12.45 16.54 3.42
C ARG A 60 -12.07 17.89 2.85
N HIS A 61 -12.90 18.41 1.97
CA HIS A 61 -12.80 19.82 1.60
C HIS A 61 -13.40 20.69 2.71
N ILE A 62 -12.55 21.42 3.43
CA ILE A 62 -12.97 22.38 4.46
C ILE A 62 -12.54 23.77 3.98
N PRO A 63 -13.50 24.64 3.56
CA PRO A 63 -13.18 25.98 3.07
C PRO A 63 -12.32 26.76 4.05
N GLY A 64 -11.28 27.45 3.54
CA GLY A 64 -10.38 28.24 4.34
C GLY A 64 -9.31 27.48 5.15
N THR A 65 -9.30 26.14 5.04
CA THR A 65 -8.27 25.32 5.71
C THR A 65 -6.98 25.31 4.91
N VAL A 66 -5.87 25.54 5.58
CA VAL A 66 -4.51 25.36 5.05
C VAL A 66 -3.88 24.15 5.73
N MET A 67 -3.48 23.16 4.96
CA MET A 67 -2.80 21.96 5.47
C MET A 67 -1.42 22.31 6.00
N ASN A 68 -1.15 21.94 7.24
CA ASN A 68 0.15 22.20 7.90
C ASN A 68 0.82 20.85 8.25
N PRO A 69 1.90 20.45 7.55
CA PRO A 69 2.58 19.18 7.82
C PRO A 69 3.20 19.09 9.20
N LYS A 70 3.50 20.24 9.82
CA LYS A 70 4.04 20.31 11.20
C LYS A 70 2.96 20.24 12.27
N LYS A 71 1.69 20.46 11.91
CA LYS A 71 0.54 20.47 12.82
C LYS A 71 -0.67 19.96 12.08
N PHE A 72 -0.63 18.67 11.73
CA PHE A 72 -1.73 18.03 11.02
C PHE A 72 -3.00 17.98 11.87
N ASN A 73 -4.14 18.43 11.31
CA ASN A 73 -5.44 18.32 11.96
C ASN A 73 -6.17 17.05 11.46
N PRO A 74 -6.40 16.04 12.32
CA PRO A 74 -7.12 14.82 11.94
C PRO A 74 -8.55 15.06 11.43
N ASP A 75 -9.21 16.17 11.81
CA ASP A 75 -10.56 16.53 11.36
C ASP A 75 -10.61 16.83 9.84
N ASN A 76 -9.47 16.99 9.19
CA ASN A 76 -9.38 17.07 7.73
C ASN A 76 -9.61 15.74 7.02
N LEU A 77 -9.72 14.64 7.76
CA LEU A 77 -9.96 13.31 7.24
C LEU A 77 -11.32 12.79 7.72
N GLU A 78 -11.96 12.00 6.88
CA GLU A 78 -13.11 11.20 7.26
C GLU A 78 -12.93 9.75 6.85
N LYS A 79 -13.49 8.85 7.66
CA LYS A 79 -13.49 7.41 7.38
C LYS A 79 -14.57 7.09 6.36
N THR A 80 -14.18 6.37 5.30
CA THR A 80 -15.13 5.89 4.29
C THR A 80 -15.77 4.56 4.70
N VAL A 81 -16.91 4.26 4.10
CA VAL A 81 -17.60 2.99 4.27
C VAL A 81 -16.99 1.95 3.33
N LEU A 82 -16.81 0.72 3.81
CA LEU A 82 -16.52 -0.42 2.97
C LEU A 82 -17.81 -0.90 2.32
N HIS A 83 -17.87 -0.88 1.00
CA HIS A 83 -18.97 -1.40 0.20
C HIS A 83 -18.69 -2.85 -0.20
N HIS A 84 -19.75 -3.58 -0.50
CA HIS A 84 -19.69 -4.95 -0.99
C HIS A 84 -20.71 -5.17 -2.11
N ASP A 85 -20.28 -5.83 -3.19
CA ASP A 85 -21.14 -6.32 -4.27
C ASP A 85 -20.56 -7.60 -4.88
N ASP A 86 -21.11 -8.04 -6.03
CA ASP A 86 -20.66 -9.25 -6.73
C ASP A 86 -19.20 -9.18 -7.20
N ASP A 87 -18.66 -7.97 -7.39
CA ASP A 87 -17.25 -7.77 -7.76
C ASP A 87 -16.29 -7.82 -6.56
N GLY A 88 -16.76 -7.62 -5.34
CA GLY A 88 -15.98 -7.73 -4.10
C GLY A 88 -16.17 -6.58 -3.13
N ASP A 89 -15.21 -6.43 -2.22
CA ASP A 89 -15.17 -5.36 -1.24
C ASP A 89 -14.42 -4.15 -1.81
N PHE A 90 -14.97 -2.94 -1.65
CA PHE A 90 -14.31 -1.74 -2.16
C PHE A 90 -14.65 -0.49 -1.34
N PHE A 91 -13.76 0.49 -1.41
CA PHE A 91 -14.00 1.86 -1.00
C PHE A 91 -14.25 2.74 -2.22
N ILE A 92 -14.93 3.86 -2.04
CA ILE A 92 -15.10 4.88 -3.09
C ILE A 92 -14.14 6.03 -2.81
N LEU A 93 -13.26 6.31 -3.77
CA LEU A 93 -12.42 7.51 -3.77
C LEU A 93 -13.05 8.55 -4.71
N PRO A 94 -13.61 9.64 -4.18
CA PRO A 94 -14.31 10.64 -5.00
C PRO A 94 -13.41 11.28 -6.06
N ALA A 95 -14.02 11.80 -7.11
CA ALA A 95 -13.34 12.58 -8.14
C ALA A 95 -12.50 13.71 -7.52
N HIS A 96 -11.31 13.94 -8.05
CA HIS A 96 -10.40 15.02 -7.63
C HIS A 96 -10.07 15.03 -6.14
N SER A 97 -10.13 13.87 -5.46
CA SER A 97 -9.86 13.75 -4.04
C SER A 97 -8.55 13.03 -3.75
N TYR A 98 -8.17 13.05 -2.47
CA TYR A 98 -7.00 12.36 -1.94
C TYR A 98 -7.41 11.48 -0.76
N GLY A 99 -6.84 10.27 -0.70
CA GLY A 99 -7.15 9.30 0.35
C GLY A 99 -5.92 8.63 0.92
N LEU A 100 -6.11 8.01 2.09
CA LEU A 100 -5.12 7.20 2.77
C LEU A 100 -5.71 5.82 3.04
N GLY A 101 -5.02 4.79 2.61
CA GLY A 101 -5.32 3.40 2.94
C GLY A 101 -4.16 2.74 3.65
N VAL A 102 -4.28 1.47 3.96
CA VAL A 102 -3.21 0.70 4.60
C VAL A 102 -3.01 -0.63 3.86
N ALA A 103 -1.76 -1.02 3.65
CA ALA A 103 -1.43 -2.31 3.07
C ALA A 103 -1.85 -3.46 4.00
N LEU A 104 -2.42 -4.51 3.41
CA LEU A 104 -2.78 -5.72 4.14
C LEU A 104 -1.53 -6.46 4.64
N GLU A 105 -0.47 -6.47 3.84
CA GLU A 105 0.78 -7.15 4.17
C GLU A 105 1.61 -6.31 5.15
N LYS A 106 2.09 -6.97 6.20
CA LYS A 106 3.15 -6.45 7.05
C LYS A 106 4.50 -6.69 6.38
N MET A 107 5.33 -5.66 6.35
CA MET A 107 6.68 -5.70 5.81
C MET A 107 7.72 -5.67 6.93
N LYS A 108 8.87 -6.36 6.70
CA LYS A 108 10.07 -6.28 7.54
C LYS A 108 11.29 -6.16 6.62
N VAL A 109 11.72 -4.93 6.38
CA VAL A 109 12.78 -4.62 5.41
C VAL A 109 14.16 -4.95 5.98
N PRO A 110 14.96 -5.80 5.30
CA PRO A 110 16.34 -6.10 5.70
C PRO A 110 17.23 -4.85 5.69
N LYS A 111 18.34 -4.89 6.45
CA LYS A 111 19.26 -3.74 6.61
C LYS A 111 20.08 -3.37 5.35
N ASN A 112 20.05 -4.18 4.32
CA ASN A 112 20.71 -3.97 3.04
C ASN A 112 19.71 -3.76 1.88
N ILE A 113 18.43 -3.53 2.20
CA ILE A 113 17.36 -3.37 1.23
C ILE A 113 16.69 -2.02 1.40
N THR A 114 16.41 -1.37 0.29
CA THR A 114 15.41 -0.30 0.19
C THR A 114 14.28 -0.74 -0.72
N VAL A 115 13.05 -0.32 -0.40
CA VAL A 115 11.85 -0.71 -1.13
C VAL A 115 11.20 0.52 -1.72
N ILE A 116 10.92 0.49 -3.02
CA ILE A 116 10.15 1.52 -3.71
C ILE A 116 8.76 0.96 -3.99
N CYS A 117 7.73 1.71 -3.62
CA CYS A 117 6.34 1.42 -3.96
C CYS A 117 5.92 2.26 -5.15
N ILE A 118 5.34 1.62 -6.15
CA ILE A 118 4.78 2.27 -7.34
C ILE A 118 3.35 1.81 -7.57
N GLY A 119 2.55 2.64 -8.23
CA GLY A 119 1.15 2.34 -8.54
C GLY A 119 0.99 1.13 -9.47
N LYS A 120 -0.23 0.61 -9.53
CA LYS A 120 -0.62 -0.48 -10.42
C LYS A 120 -1.19 0.06 -11.73
N SER A 121 -0.77 -0.54 -12.86
CA SER A 121 -1.11 -0.06 -14.20
C SER A 121 -2.63 0.00 -14.47
N THR A 122 -3.42 -0.87 -13.87
CA THR A 122 -4.88 -0.85 -14.00
C THR A 122 -5.47 0.44 -13.41
N TYR A 123 -5.09 0.77 -12.18
CA TYR A 123 -5.52 2.00 -11.52
C TYR A 123 -4.94 3.27 -12.18
N ALA A 124 -3.68 3.22 -12.60
CA ALA A 124 -3.04 4.36 -13.26
C ALA A 124 -3.80 4.79 -14.54
N ARG A 125 -4.37 3.83 -15.29
CA ARG A 125 -5.19 4.11 -16.48
C ARG A 125 -6.56 4.73 -16.17
N LEU A 126 -7.00 4.67 -14.93
CA LEU A 126 -8.22 5.30 -14.44
C LEU A 126 -7.93 6.66 -13.78
N GLY A 127 -6.68 7.13 -13.81
CA GLY A 127 -6.28 8.38 -13.16
C GLY A 127 -6.04 8.23 -11.65
N ILE A 128 -5.93 7.00 -11.15
CA ILE A 128 -5.60 6.74 -9.74
C ILE A 128 -4.10 6.54 -9.60
N ILE A 129 -3.49 7.40 -8.81
CA ILE A 129 -2.07 7.33 -8.45
C ILE A 129 -1.99 6.80 -7.03
N VAL A 130 -1.23 5.73 -6.84
CA VAL A 130 -0.87 5.21 -5.52
C VAL A 130 0.61 5.46 -5.31
N ASN A 131 0.94 6.12 -4.22
CA ASN A 131 2.31 6.50 -3.90
C ASN A 131 2.65 6.18 -2.43
N THR A 132 3.92 6.00 -2.14
CA THR A 132 4.50 6.07 -0.80
C THR A 132 5.93 6.59 -0.93
N THR A 133 6.49 7.07 0.17
CA THR A 133 7.93 7.27 0.25
C THR A 133 8.65 5.91 0.36
N PRO A 134 9.95 5.81 0.01
CA PRO A 134 10.68 4.55 0.12
C PRO A 134 10.60 3.95 1.52
N ALA A 135 10.36 2.63 1.61
CA ALA A 135 10.52 1.90 2.85
C ALA A 135 12.02 1.61 3.05
N GLU A 136 12.60 2.26 4.05
CA GLU A 136 14.03 2.23 4.30
C GLU A 136 14.50 0.92 4.97
N ALA A 137 15.80 0.66 4.87
CA ALA A 137 16.46 -0.46 5.54
C ALA A 137 16.13 -0.51 7.05
N GLY A 138 15.66 -1.66 7.53
CA GLY A 138 15.27 -1.87 8.92
C GLY A 138 13.86 -1.37 9.30
N TRP A 139 13.10 -0.82 8.36
CA TRP A 139 11.71 -0.47 8.59
C TRP A 139 10.83 -1.73 8.73
N GLU A 140 9.86 -1.67 9.63
CA GLU A 140 8.87 -2.74 9.84
C GLU A 140 7.48 -2.14 10.04
N GLY A 141 6.44 -2.78 9.51
CA GLY A 141 5.04 -2.39 9.71
C GLY A 141 4.15 -2.64 8.49
N HIS A 142 2.94 -2.09 8.54
CA HIS A 142 2.04 -2.00 7.39
C HIS A 142 2.19 -0.62 6.75
N LEU A 143 2.41 -0.58 5.43
CA LEU A 143 2.54 0.69 4.72
C LEU A 143 1.22 1.46 4.73
N THR A 144 1.24 2.73 5.10
CA THR A 144 0.17 3.65 4.75
C THR A 144 0.35 4.02 3.28
N LEU A 145 -0.70 3.80 2.49
CA LEU A 145 -0.74 4.04 1.05
C LEU A 145 -1.47 5.35 0.78
N GLU A 146 -0.93 6.16 -0.12
CA GLU A 146 -1.40 7.49 -0.45
C GLU A 146 -2.04 7.46 -1.84
N PHE A 147 -3.33 7.82 -1.92
CA PHE A 147 -4.13 7.74 -3.13
C PHE A 147 -4.50 9.13 -3.64
N SER A 148 -4.27 9.39 -4.91
CA SER A 148 -4.78 10.57 -5.60
C SER A 148 -5.70 10.13 -6.72
N ASN A 149 -6.93 10.66 -6.74
CA ASN A 149 -7.83 10.53 -7.87
C ASN A 149 -7.75 11.81 -8.73
N SER A 150 -6.98 11.73 -9.81
CA SER A 150 -6.84 12.86 -10.76
C SER A 150 -7.93 12.90 -11.82
N SER A 151 -8.83 11.92 -11.84
CA SER A 151 -9.93 11.85 -12.79
C SER A 151 -11.16 12.65 -12.32
N GLY A 152 -12.04 12.99 -13.27
CA GLY A 152 -13.33 13.65 -12.99
C GLY A 152 -14.45 12.68 -12.57
N ALA A 153 -14.14 11.43 -12.21
CA ALA A 153 -15.12 10.42 -11.80
C ALA A 153 -14.70 9.75 -10.50
N ASP A 154 -15.67 9.33 -9.70
CA ASP A 154 -15.44 8.50 -8.53
C ASP A 154 -14.85 7.16 -8.96
N CYS A 155 -13.94 6.61 -8.17
CA CYS A 155 -13.30 5.35 -8.47
C CYS A 155 -13.46 4.35 -7.33
N ARG A 156 -13.77 3.10 -7.66
CA ARG A 156 -13.74 1.98 -6.72
C ARG A 156 -12.29 1.58 -6.45
N ILE A 157 -11.93 1.50 -5.19
CA ILE A 157 -10.63 1.03 -4.72
C ILE A 157 -10.88 -0.29 -3.99
N TYR A 158 -10.56 -1.42 -4.65
CA TYR A 158 -10.87 -2.76 -4.14
C TYR A 158 -9.98 -3.12 -2.96
N ALA A 159 -10.62 -3.56 -1.88
CA ALA A 159 -9.96 -4.12 -0.70
C ALA A 159 -9.61 -5.60 -0.92
N ASN A 160 -8.59 -6.08 -0.22
CA ASN A 160 -8.07 -7.45 -0.32
C ASN A 160 -7.52 -7.84 -1.71
N GLU A 161 -7.42 -6.88 -2.62
CA GLU A 161 -6.90 -7.03 -3.97
C GLU A 161 -5.68 -6.13 -4.22
N GLY A 162 -4.97 -6.38 -5.33
CA GLY A 162 -3.73 -5.72 -5.67
C GLY A 162 -3.89 -4.24 -5.96
N ILE A 163 -3.11 -3.40 -5.28
CA ILE A 163 -3.24 -1.94 -5.35
C ILE A 163 -1.97 -1.23 -5.84
N CYS A 164 -0.80 -1.74 -5.51
CA CYS A 164 0.48 -1.17 -5.87
C CYS A 164 1.55 -2.25 -5.90
N GLN A 165 2.71 -1.96 -6.50
CA GLN A 165 3.83 -2.89 -6.61
C GLN A 165 5.03 -2.40 -5.80
N LEU A 166 5.66 -3.31 -5.06
CA LEU A 166 6.93 -3.11 -4.40
C LEU A 166 8.08 -3.59 -5.28
N LEU A 167 9.12 -2.77 -5.39
CA LEU A 167 10.41 -3.11 -6.00
C LEU A 167 11.49 -3.13 -4.91
N PHE A 168 12.30 -4.18 -4.87
CA PHE A 168 13.32 -4.41 -3.85
C PHE A 168 14.70 -4.16 -4.43
N PHE A 169 15.43 -3.20 -3.86
CA PHE A 169 16.79 -2.86 -4.27
C PHE A 169 17.78 -3.21 -3.17
N GLU A 170 18.74 -4.05 -3.50
CA GLU A 170 19.83 -4.42 -2.59
C GLU A 170 21.06 -3.56 -2.84
N GLY A 171 21.62 -3.06 -1.77
CA GLY A 171 22.91 -2.41 -1.68
C GLY A 171 23.77 -3.02 -0.57
N ASP A 172 24.88 -2.36 -0.25
CA ASP A 172 25.65 -2.70 0.93
C ASP A 172 24.85 -2.48 2.21
N PRO A 173 25.05 -3.27 3.28
CA PRO A 173 24.38 -3.07 4.55
C PRO A 173 24.63 -1.66 5.09
N CYS A 174 23.56 -0.92 5.42
CA CYS A 174 23.71 0.38 6.02
C CYS A 174 24.25 0.27 7.47
N THR A 175 24.99 1.28 7.90
CA THR A 175 25.50 1.37 9.27
C THR A 175 24.42 1.74 10.28
N THR A 176 23.40 2.48 9.83
CA THR A 176 22.32 2.98 10.69
C THR A 176 21.00 2.75 9.98
N THR A 177 20.15 1.89 10.55
CA THR A 177 18.84 1.55 9.98
C THR A 177 17.78 2.58 10.38
N TYR A 178 16.61 2.52 9.73
CA TYR A 178 15.44 3.31 10.10
C TYR A 178 15.04 3.11 11.57
N LYS A 179 15.13 1.87 12.06
CA LYS A 179 14.89 1.51 13.46
C LYS A 179 15.90 2.16 14.39
N ASP A 180 17.21 2.13 14.03
CA ASP A 180 18.28 2.70 14.86
C ASP A 180 18.13 4.23 15.01
N ARG A 181 17.64 4.90 13.96
CA ARG A 181 17.32 6.33 13.96
C ARG A 181 16.01 6.67 14.68
N ARG A 182 15.32 5.69 15.25
CA ARG A 182 13.98 5.84 15.86
C ARG A 182 12.98 6.48 14.90
N GLY A 183 12.98 6.00 13.65
CA GLY A 183 12.13 6.56 12.60
C GLY A 183 10.65 6.58 13.02
N LYS A 184 10.01 7.72 12.78
CA LYS A 184 8.66 8.05 13.31
C LYS A 184 7.54 7.13 12.82
N TYR A 185 7.77 6.39 11.75
CA TYR A 185 6.82 5.44 11.15
C TYR A 185 7.22 3.97 11.37
N GLN A 186 8.08 3.68 12.35
CA GLN A 186 8.42 2.31 12.71
C GLN A 186 7.24 1.60 13.37
N ASN A 187 7.06 0.30 13.06
CA ASN A 187 6.01 -0.56 13.60
C ASN A 187 4.58 -0.06 13.36
N GLN A 188 4.31 0.49 12.16
CA GLN A 188 2.95 0.88 11.80
C GLN A 188 1.99 -0.32 11.90
N PRO A 189 0.86 -0.16 12.62
CA PRO A 189 -0.19 -1.18 12.69
C PRO A 189 -0.93 -1.29 11.35
N GLU A 190 -1.79 -2.31 11.20
CA GLU A 190 -2.74 -2.41 10.08
C GLU A 190 -3.87 -1.38 10.23
N LYS A 191 -3.46 -0.12 10.21
CA LYS A 191 -4.30 1.08 10.35
C LYS A 191 -3.57 2.25 9.70
N VAL A 192 -4.31 3.20 9.13
CA VAL A 192 -3.73 4.41 8.56
C VAL A 192 -2.95 5.17 9.64
N THR A 193 -1.67 5.41 9.37
CA THR A 193 -0.82 6.22 10.24
C THR A 193 -0.74 7.63 9.69
N LEU A 194 -1.21 8.60 10.45
CA LEU A 194 -1.25 10.01 10.06
C LEU A 194 0.14 10.65 10.07
N ALA A 195 0.25 11.82 9.43
CA ALA A 195 1.50 12.59 9.40
C ALA A 195 2.00 12.90 10.82
N LYS A 196 3.29 12.63 11.06
CA LYS A 196 4.00 12.88 12.33
C LYS A 196 5.23 13.73 12.08
N ILE A 197 5.66 14.45 13.10
CA ILE A 197 6.95 15.18 13.14
C ILE A 197 7.96 14.39 13.96
#